data_b3e1cc44139441df2e34fb2c4b645c92
#
_entry.id   b3e1cc44139441df2e34fb2c4b645c92
#
_cell.length_a   1.000
_cell.length_b   1.000
_cell.length_c   1.000
_cell.angle_alpha   90.00
_cell.angle_beta   90.00
_cell.angle_gamma   90.00
#
_symmetry.space_group_name_H-M   'P 1'
#
loop_
_entity.id
_entity.type
_entity.pdbx_description
1 polymer ?
#
loop_
_entity_poly.entity_id
_entity_poly.type
_entity_poly.pdbx_seq_one_letter_code
_entity_poly.pdbx_strand_id
1 'polypeptide(L)'
;MNIQYRKTTLDEAERVCYIVQQTKAEIYPDYYTKAVVDFFGRLHSIDNIIKDIEAGRISVLIKDGEIIGTGSHTDNRITRVYVLPEFQGQGYGSRIMDELEKEIFSKYDFCELDASLPACVFYENRGFKTVKHIKYDIGNGKFMIYEIMRKDKEQ
;
A
#
# COMPACT_ATOMS: atom_id res chain seq x y z
N MET A 1 13.31 15.56 -14.87
CA MET A 1 12.79 14.32 -14.24
C MET A 1 11.30 14.26 -14.47
N ASN A 2 10.83 13.18 -15.09
CA ASN A 2 9.41 12.99 -15.39
C ASN A 2 8.77 12.03 -14.38
N ILE A 3 7.82 12.52 -13.59
CA ILE A 3 7.05 11.73 -12.63
C ILE A 3 5.58 11.75 -13.05
N GLN A 4 4.99 10.58 -13.13
CA GLN A 4 3.61 10.41 -13.56
C GLN A 4 2.89 9.40 -12.65
N TYR A 5 1.64 9.69 -12.29
CA TYR A 5 0.79 8.78 -11.54
C TYR A 5 -0.51 8.59 -12.32
N ARG A 6 -0.82 7.34 -12.66
CA ARG A 6 -2.01 7.03 -13.47
C ARG A 6 -2.56 5.65 -13.16
N LYS A 7 -3.76 5.38 -13.61
CA LYS A 7 -4.36 4.04 -13.48
C LYS A 7 -3.50 3.00 -14.19
N THR A 8 -3.41 1.82 -13.56
CA THR A 8 -2.65 0.68 -14.04
C THR A 8 -3.40 0.01 -15.20
N THR A 9 -2.68 -0.39 -16.23
CA THR A 9 -3.23 -1.20 -17.31
C THR A 9 -2.99 -2.68 -17.04
N LEU A 10 -3.78 -3.56 -17.69
CA LEU A 10 -3.74 -5.00 -17.40
C LEU A 10 -2.38 -5.63 -17.74
N ASP A 11 -1.70 -5.14 -18.77
CA ASP A 11 -0.38 -5.61 -19.16
C ASP A 11 0.73 -5.24 -18.16
N GLU A 12 0.43 -4.37 -17.19
CA GLU A 12 1.36 -3.97 -16.14
C GLU A 12 1.21 -4.80 -14.84
N ALA A 13 0.31 -5.77 -14.81
CA ALA A 13 0.01 -6.56 -13.62
C ALA A 13 1.25 -7.26 -13.05
N GLU A 14 2.09 -7.85 -13.89
CA GLU A 14 3.31 -8.53 -13.46
C GLU A 14 4.32 -7.57 -12.83
N ARG A 15 4.46 -6.37 -13.38
CA ARG A 15 5.34 -5.34 -12.83
C ARG A 15 4.86 -4.88 -11.46
N VAL A 16 3.56 -4.65 -11.31
CA VAL A 16 2.97 -4.28 -10.01
C VAL A 16 3.18 -5.39 -8.99
N CYS A 17 2.94 -6.64 -9.38
CA CYS A 17 3.17 -7.80 -8.52
C CYS A 17 4.63 -7.88 -8.07
N TYR A 18 5.57 -7.68 -8.99
CA TYR A 18 7.00 -7.65 -8.70
C TYR A 18 7.32 -6.58 -7.63
N ILE A 19 6.82 -5.36 -7.79
CA ILE A 19 7.06 -4.27 -6.83
C ILE A 19 6.56 -4.65 -5.43
N VAL A 20 5.34 -5.16 -5.34
CA VAL A 20 4.74 -5.55 -4.07
C VAL A 20 5.53 -6.67 -3.40
N GLN A 21 5.84 -7.72 -4.13
CA GLN A 21 6.54 -8.90 -3.57
C GLN A 21 7.98 -8.58 -3.20
N GLN A 22 8.68 -7.80 -4.01
CA GLN A 22 10.06 -7.42 -3.76
C GLN A 22 10.19 -6.55 -2.50
N THR A 23 9.30 -5.58 -2.36
CA THR A 23 9.28 -4.69 -1.20
C THR A 23 9.04 -5.47 0.09
N LYS A 24 8.09 -6.40 0.07
CA LYS A 24 7.80 -7.24 1.24
C LYS A 24 8.97 -8.18 1.57
N ALA A 25 9.57 -8.80 0.55
CA ALA A 25 10.67 -9.73 0.77
C ALA A 25 11.87 -9.07 1.45
N GLU A 26 12.13 -7.79 1.19
CA GLU A 26 13.23 -7.06 1.79
C GLU A 26 12.92 -6.51 3.19
N ILE A 27 11.68 -6.05 3.43
CA ILE A 27 11.35 -5.29 4.64
C ILE A 27 10.67 -6.15 5.70
N TYR A 28 9.71 -6.99 5.32
CA TYR A 28 8.85 -7.68 6.27
C TYR A 28 9.56 -8.72 7.15
N PRO A 29 10.60 -9.45 6.69
CA PRO A 29 11.27 -10.43 7.57
C PRO A 29 11.88 -9.83 8.83
N ASP A 30 12.22 -8.54 8.83
CA ASP A 30 12.76 -7.86 10.00
C ASP A 30 11.68 -7.55 11.06
N TYR A 31 10.41 -7.61 10.69
CA TYR A 31 9.28 -7.23 11.54
C TYR A 31 8.32 -8.37 11.83
N TYR A 32 8.25 -9.37 10.95
CA TYR A 32 7.26 -10.43 11.02
C TYR A 32 7.88 -11.81 10.86
N THR A 33 7.19 -12.83 11.40
CA THR A 33 7.58 -14.24 11.19
C THR A 33 7.34 -14.65 9.74
N LYS A 34 7.99 -15.74 9.33
CA LYS A 34 7.81 -16.30 7.98
C LYS A 34 6.34 -16.60 7.67
N ALA A 35 5.58 -17.13 8.63
CA ALA A 35 4.15 -17.42 8.44
C ALA A 35 3.35 -16.17 8.09
N VAL A 36 3.65 -15.03 8.75
CA VAL A 36 3.00 -13.75 8.48
C VAL A 36 3.41 -13.20 7.11
N VAL A 37 4.70 -13.27 6.78
CA VAL A 37 5.21 -12.82 5.48
C VAL A 37 4.55 -13.61 4.34
N ASP A 38 4.43 -14.93 4.49
CA ASP A 38 3.77 -15.78 3.49
C ASP A 38 2.28 -15.44 3.34
N PHE A 39 1.60 -15.15 4.46
CA PHE A 39 0.22 -14.71 4.45
C PHE A 39 0.02 -13.41 3.65
N PHE A 40 0.86 -12.41 3.87
CA PHE A 40 0.86 -11.17 3.08
C PHE A 40 1.08 -11.44 1.60
N GLY A 41 1.96 -12.37 1.26
CA GLY A 41 2.21 -12.76 -0.12
C GLY A 41 0.95 -13.28 -0.82
N ARG A 42 0.14 -14.06 -0.10
CA ARG A 42 -1.13 -14.57 -0.63
C ARG A 42 -2.18 -13.49 -0.81
N LEU A 43 -2.27 -12.53 0.13
CA LEU A 43 -3.21 -11.41 0.05
C LEU A 43 -2.99 -10.53 -1.18
N HIS A 44 -1.75 -10.40 -1.61
CA HIS A 44 -1.37 -9.55 -2.74
C HIS A 44 -0.85 -10.39 -3.91
N SER A 45 -1.50 -11.53 -4.17
CA SER A 45 -1.21 -12.38 -5.31
C SER A 45 -1.50 -11.65 -6.63
N ILE A 46 -0.92 -12.15 -7.72
CA ILE A 46 -1.17 -11.58 -9.04
C ILE A 46 -2.66 -11.62 -9.42
N ASP A 47 -3.39 -12.65 -9.00
CA ASP A 47 -4.83 -12.75 -9.27
C ASP A 47 -5.60 -11.64 -8.59
N ASN A 48 -5.28 -11.32 -7.34
CA ASN A 48 -5.90 -10.22 -6.62
C ASN A 48 -5.53 -8.86 -7.22
N ILE A 49 -4.30 -8.71 -7.68
CA ILE A 49 -3.84 -7.49 -8.38
C ILE A 49 -4.61 -7.30 -9.68
N ILE A 50 -4.77 -8.35 -10.47
CA ILE A 50 -5.55 -8.31 -11.73
C ILE A 50 -6.98 -7.87 -11.46
N LYS A 51 -7.64 -8.42 -10.45
CA LYS A 51 -9.00 -8.02 -10.06
C LYS A 51 -9.07 -6.53 -9.73
N ASP A 52 -8.10 -6.02 -8.99
CA ASP A 52 -8.07 -4.59 -8.64
C ASP A 52 -7.80 -3.70 -9.85
N ILE A 53 -6.97 -4.15 -10.78
CA ILE A 53 -6.74 -3.42 -12.04
C ILE A 53 -8.04 -3.35 -12.85
N GLU A 54 -8.73 -4.46 -13.02
CA GLU A 54 -10.00 -4.52 -13.75
C GLU A 54 -11.08 -3.64 -13.12
N ALA A 55 -11.07 -3.54 -11.79
CA ALA A 55 -12.00 -2.68 -11.05
C ALA A 55 -11.58 -1.19 -11.02
N GLY A 56 -10.43 -0.84 -11.59
CA GLY A 56 -9.93 0.55 -11.60
C GLY A 56 -9.46 1.07 -10.25
N ARG A 57 -9.03 0.17 -9.34
CA ARG A 57 -8.66 0.52 -7.96
C ARG A 57 -7.18 0.81 -7.76
N ILE A 58 -6.35 0.48 -8.72
CA ILE A 58 -4.89 0.50 -8.56
C ILE A 58 -4.23 1.43 -9.60
N SER A 59 -3.23 2.17 -9.15
CA SER A 59 -2.46 3.09 -9.99
C SER A 59 -0.97 2.82 -9.85
N VAL A 60 -0.19 3.31 -10.80
CA VAL A 60 1.26 3.19 -10.82
C VAL A 60 1.93 4.55 -10.77
N LEU A 61 3.07 4.61 -10.09
CA LEU A 61 3.97 5.77 -10.11
C LEU A 61 5.11 5.45 -11.07
N ILE A 62 5.29 6.34 -12.03
CA ILE A 62 6.26 6.17 -13.12
C ILE A 62 7.30 7.28 -13.01
N LYS A 63 8.56 6.90 -12.98
CA LYS A 63 9.70 7.83 -13.01
C LYS A 63 10.51 7.57 -14.26
N ASP A 64 10.61 8.60 -15.11
CA ASP A 64 11.38 8.54 -16.35
C ASP A 64 11.09 7.29 -17.20
N GLY A 65 9.80 6.93 -17.29
CA GLY A 65 9.32 5.79 -18.05
C GLY A 65 9.35 4.45 -17.33
N GLU A 66 9.87 4.39 -16.11
CA GLU A 66 9.94 3.16 -15.30
C GLU A 66 8.89 3.17 -14.20
N ILE A 67 8.13 2.10 -14.06
CA ILE A 67 7.20 1.93 -12.95
C ILE A 67 8.00 1.58 -11.70
N ILE A 68 7.96 2.47 -10.69
CA ILE A 68 8.72 2.32 -9.45
C ILE A 68 7.86 2.16 -8.21
N GLY A 69 6.56 2.39 -8.32
CA GLY A 69 5.66 2.31 -7.17
C GLY A 69 4.23 2.09 -7.60
N THR A 70 3.39 1.79 -6.61
CA THR A 70 1.96 1.55 -6.83
C THR A 70 1.16 1.99 -5.62
N GLY A 71 -0.06 2.43 -5.88
CA GLY A 71 -1.04 2.76 -4.86
C GLY A 71 -2.41 2.25 -5.24
N SER A 72 -3.22 1.89 -4.26
CA SER A 72 -4.59 1.46 -4.51
C SER A 72 -5.52 1.81 -3.35
N HIS A 73 -6.79 2.00 -3.66
CA HIS A 73 -7.82 2.18 -2.66
C HIS A 73 -9.15 1.60 -3.13
N THR A 74 -9.98 1.24 -2.16
CA THR A 74 -11.38 0.87 -2.36
C THR A 74 -12.20 1.79 -1.48
N ASP A 75 -13.08 2.59 -2.10
CA ASP A 75 -13.84 3.64 -1.40
C ASP A 75 -12.88 4.55 -0.61
N ASN A 76 -13.06 4.68 0.69
CA ASN A 76 -12.21 5.53 1.54
C ASN A 76 -11.06 4.77 2.21
N ARG A 77 -10.77 3.54 1.77
CA ARG A 77 -9.77 2.69 2.38
C ARG A 77 -8.59 2.46 1.44
N ILE A 78 -7.39 2.86 1.87
CA ILE A 78 -6.16 2.60 1.14
C ILE A 78 -5.77 1.14 1.34
N THR A 79 -5.47 0.45 0.25
CA THR A 79 -5.20 -0.99 0.26
C THR A 79 -3.77 -1.37 -0.10
N ARG A 80 -3.05 -0.51 -0.84
CA ARG A 80 -1.64 -0.72 -1.16
C ARG A 80 -0.93 0.62 -1.29
N VAL A 81 0.28 0.72 -0.74
CA VAL A 81 1.25 1.79 -1.01
C VAL A 81 2.62 1.14 -0.99
N TYR A 82 3.23 0.98 -2.15
CA TYR A 82 4.55 0.36 -2.27
C TYR A 82 5.44 1.14 -3.22
N VAL A 83 6.69 1.31 -2.82
CA VAL A 83 7.76 1.88 -3.64
C VAL A 83 8.92 0.89 -3.61
N LEU A 84 9.50 0.61 -4.77
CA LEU A 84 10.68 -0.27 -4.84
C LEU A 84 11.75 0.16 -3.83
N PRO A 85 12.40 -0.78 -3.14
CA PRO A 85 13.37 -0.44 -2.07
C PRO A 85 14.43 0.55 -2.50
N GLU A 86 14.98 0.43 -3.70
CA GLU A 86 16.02 1.32 -4.22
C GLU A 86 15.55 2.76 -4.44
N PHE A 87 14.25 3.00 -4.45
CA PHE A 87 13.66 4.34 -4.62
C PHE A 87 13.05 4.90 -3.34
N GLN A 88 13.14 4.17 -2.22
CA GLN A 88 12.60 4.65 -0.93
C GLN A 88 13.48 5.76 -0.34
N GLY A 89 12.87 6.54 0.57
CA GLY A 89 13.56 7.67 1.20
C GLY A 89 13.73 8.89 0.31
N GLN A 90 13.02 8.98 -0.81
CA GLN A 90 13.13 10.05 -1.80
C GLN A 90 11.80 10.80 -2.02
N GLY A 91 10.78 10.52 -1.21
CA GLY A 91 9.49 11.20 -1.28
C GLY A 91 8.46 10.57 -2.21
N TYR A 92 8.75 9.43 -2.84
CA TYR A 92 7.81 8.81 -3.77
C TYR A 92 6.60 8.19 -3.09
N GLY A 93 6.77 7.63 -1.89
CA GLY A 93 5.64 7.15 -1.10
C GLY A 93 4.68 8.29 -0.73
N SER A 94 5.22 9.45 -0.36
CA SER A 94 4.41 10.65 -0.09
C SER A 94 3.68 11.12 -1.35
N ARG A 95 4.30 11.04 -2.52
CA ARG A 95 3.65 11.38 -3.77
C ARG A 95 2.45 10.49 -4.07
N ILE A 96 2.59 9.19 -3.85
CA ILE A 96 1.48 8.24 -4.00
C ILE A 96 0.35 8.58 -3.02
N MET A 97 0.68 8.85 -1.76
CA MET A 97 -0.30 9.19 -0.74
C MET A 97 -1.03 10.49 -1.07
N ASP A 98 -0.33 11.50 -1.58
CA ASP A 98 -0.97 12.75 -2.00
C ASP A 98 -2.07 12.49 -3.03
N GLU A 99 -1.81 11.64 -4.01
CA GLU A 99 -2.80 11.29 -5.02
C GLU A 99 -3.96 10.47 -4.46
N LEU A 100 -3.67 9.49 -3.61
CA LEU A 100 -4.70 8.66 -2.97
C LEU A 100 -5.60 9.50 -2.05
N GLU A 101 -5.00 10.35 -1.22
CA GLU A 101 -5.76 11.23 -0.32
C GLU A 101 -6.62 12.21 -1.11
N LYS A 102 -6.09 12.76 -2.19
CA LYS A 102 -6.84 13.66 -3.07
C LYS A 102 -8.09 12.98 -3.64
N GLU A 103 -7.95 11.78 -4.16
CA GLU A 103 -9.07 11.02 -4.71
C GLU A 103 -10.11 10.69 -3.62
N ILE A 104 -9.65 10.19 -2.47
CA ILE A 104 -10.54 9.80 -1.36
C ILE A 104 -11.27 11.02 -0.80
N PHE A 105 -10.55 12.10 -0.51
CA PHE A 105 -11.15 13.29 0.09
C PHE A 105 -12.03 14.09 -0.87
N SER A 106 -12.02 13.76 -2.16
CA SER A 106 -12.99 14.32 -3.10
C SER A 106 -14.42 13.78 -2.88
N LYS A 107 -14.55 12.64 -2.18
CA LYS A 107 -15.83 11.95 -1.98
C LYS A 107 -16.13 11.58 -0.53
N TYR A 108 -15.12 11.51 0.31
CA TYR A 108 -15.26 11.02 1.69
C TYR A 108 -14.63 12.00 2.68
N ASP A 109 -15.10 11.97 3.92
CA ASP A 109 -14.64 12.88 4.98
C ASP A 109 -13.44 12.32 5.76
N PHE A 110 -13.11 11.06 5.57
CA PHE A 110 -11.95 10.43 6.19
C PHE A 110 -11.38 9.33 5.32
N CYS A 111 -10.15 8.98 5.64
CA CYS A 111 -9.39 7.94 4.97
C CYS A 111 -8.87 6.96 6.02
N GLU A 112 -9.01 5.67 5.78
CA GLU A 112 -8.49 4.61 6.66
C GLU A 112 -7.56 3.67 5.90
N LEU A 113 -6.70 3.00 6.68
CA LEU A 113 -5.83 1.95 6.15
C LEU A 113 -5.45 0.98 7.25
N ASP A 114 -5.02 -0.22 6.84
CA ASP A 114 -4.35 -1.17 7.72
C ASP A 114 -2.85 -0.95 7.59
N ALA A 115 -2.23 -0.45 8.66
CA ALA A 115 -0.80 -0.15 8.64
C ALA A 115 -0.01 -1.36 9.11
N SER A 116 0.89 -1.86 8.27
CA SER A 116 1.90 -2.82 8.71
C SER A 116 2.86 -2.13 9.69
N LEU A 117 3.47 -2.91 10.60
CA LEU A 117 4.38 -2.35 11.60
C LEU A 117 5.47 -1.45 11.00
N PRO A 118 6.17 -1.85 9.93
CA PRO A 118 7.21 -0.98 9.36
C PRO A 118 6.70 0.33 8.79
N ALA A 119 5.41 0.45 8.49
CA ALA A 119 4.84 1.64 7.85
C ALA A 119 4.19 2.63 8.83
N CYS A 120 4.01 2.26 10.10
CA CYS A 120 3.26 3.09 11.06
C CYS A 120 3.80 4.50 11.19
N VAL A 121 5.12 4.67 11.31
CA VAL A 121 5.74 5.99 11.47
C VAL A 121 5.52 6.85 10.24
N PHE A 122 5.61 6.26 9.05
CA PHE A 122 5.35 6.98 7.80
C PHE A 122 3.94 7.57 7.78
N TYR A 123 2.94 6.79 8.18
CA TYR A 123 1.55 7.27 8.21
C TYR A 123 1.31 8.27 9.34
N GLU A 124 1.91 8.07 10.51
CA GLU A 124 1.83 9.05 11.61
C GLU A 124 2.36 10.42 11.16
N ASN A 125 3.48 10.44 10.46
CA ASN A 125 4.07 11.68 9.94
C ASN A 125 3.18 12.38 8.91
N ARG A 126 2.24 11.67 8.30
CA ARG A 126 1.26 12.25 7.39
C ARG A 126 -0.05 12.68 8.07
N GLY A 127 -0.14 12.52 9.37
CA GLY A 127 -1.32 12.93 10.15
C GLY A 127 -2.33 11.81 10.41
N PHE A 128 -2.00 10.57 10.07
CA PHE A 128 -2.83 9.42 10.43
C PHE A 128 -2.64 9.10 11.91
N LYS A 129 -3.72 8.67 12.56
CA LYS A 129 -3.71 8.27 13.97
C LYS A 129 -4.24 6.84 14.08
N THR A 130 -3.64 6.05 14.96
CA THR A 130 -4.13 4.71 15.25
C THR A 130 -5.49 4.79 15.95
N VAL A 131 -6.48 4.13 15.37
CA VAL A 131 -7.82 4.03 15.97
C VAL A 131 -8.06 2.63 16.55
N LYS A 132 -7.31 1.63 16.11
CA LYS A 132 -7.46 0.27 16.61
C LYS A 132 -6.19 -0.55 16.38
N HIS A 133 -5.83 -1.38 17.37
CA HIS A 133 -4.79 -2.41 17.25
C HIS A 133 -5.45 -3.75 16.94
N ILE A 134 -4.96 -4.46 15.93
CA ILE A 134 -5.55 -5.72 15.48
C ILE A 134 -4.56 -6.86 15.70
N LYS A 135 -5.08 -7.94 16.29
CA LYS A 135 -4.41 -9.23 16.38
C LYS A 135 -5.23 -10.21 15.56
N TYR A 136 -4.77 -10.50 14.34
CA TYR A 136 -5.50 -11.32 13.38
C TYR A 136 -4.95 -12.75 13.37
N ASP A 137 -5.82 -13.73 13.59
CA ASP A 137 -5.45 -15.15 13.57
C ASP A 137 -5.29 -15.61 12.13
N ILE A 138 -4.07 -16.04 11.77
CA ILE A 138 -3.77 -16.59 10.42
C ILE A 138 -3.69 -18.11 10.40
N GLY A 139 -4.07 -18.77 11.52
CA GLY A 139 -4.06 -20.23 11.66
C GLY A 139 -2.80 -20.76 12.37
N ASN A 140 -2.88 -22.01 12.82
CA ASN A 140 -1.78 -22.73 13.49
C ASN A 140 -1.16 -22.00 14.70
N GLY A 141 -1.99 -21.23 15.43
CA GLY A 141 -1.51 -20.46 16.59
C GLY A 141 -0.66 -19.24 16.21
N LYS A 142 -0.68 -18.81 14.96
CA LYS A 142 0.06 -17.65 14.47
C LYS A 142 -0.86 -16.45 14.30
N PHE A 143 -0.32 -15.27 14.58
CA PHE A 143 -1.09 -14.02 14.52
C PHE A 143 -0.34 -12.98 13.71
N MET A 144 -1.10 -12.19 12.97
CA MET A 144 -0.62 -10.98 12.30
C MET A 144 -1.07 -9.78 13.14
N ILE A 145 -0.12 -8.91 13.48
CA ILE A 145 -0.41 -7.69 14.25
C ILE A 145 -0.27 -6.50 13.32
N TYR A 146 -1.29 -5.66 13.28
CA TYR A 146 -1.27 -4.43 12.52
C TYR A 146 -2.15 -3.38 13.19
N GLU A 147 -2.08 -2.15 12.68
CA GLU A 147 -2.88 -1.04 13.20
C GLU A 147 -3.85 -0.54 12.14
N ILE A 148 -5.09 -0.26 12.54
CA ILE A 148 -6.00 0.52 11.71
C ILE A 148 -5.72 1.98 12.02
N MET A 149 -5.37 2.75 10.99
CA MET A 149 -5.07 4.17 11.11
C MET A 149 -6.05 4.99 10.27
N ARG A 150 -6.34 6.20 10.75
CA ARG A 150 -7.32 7.09 10.14
C ARG A 150 -6.79 8.51 10.07
N LYS A 151 -7.12 9.18 8.98
CA LYS A 151 -6.89 10.61 8.79
C LYS A 151 -8.20 11.28 8.36
N ASP A 152 -8.60 12.33 9.06
CA ASP A 152 -9.79 13.10 8.70
C ASP A 152 -9.44 14.14 7.65
N LYS A 153 -10.42 14.46 6.80
CA LYS A 153 -10.29 15.50 5.80
C LYS A 153 -10.10 16.85 6.49
N GLU A 154 -9.10 17.60 6.05
CA GLU A 154 -8.88 18.96 6.52
C GLU A 154 -9.99 19.89 5.99
N GLN A 155 -10.42 20.79 6.86
CA GLN A 155 -11.45 21.78 6.52
C GLN A 155 -10.84 23.04 5.93
#